data_722aab9b32a40978677f3cf3c40540ef
#
_entry.id   722aab9b32a40978677f3cf3c40540ef
#
_cell.length_a   1.000
_cell.length_b   1.000
_cell.length_c   1.000
_cell.angle_alpha   90.00
_cell.angle_beta   90.00
_cell.angle_gamma   90.00
#
_symmetry.space_group_name_H-M   'P 1'
#
loop_
_entity.id
_entity.type
_entity.pdbx_description
1 polymer ?
#
loop_
_entity_poly.entity_id
_entity_poly.type
_entity_poly.pdbx_seq_one_letter_code
_entity_poly.pdbx_strand_id
1 'polypeptide(L)'
;MNLQLVGINHKTSSVSQREKFIINETNQVALNRYLKDTFGERFSSSFGLSTCNRTELYLYSDIEDHIEILNSVKGFLGCDEIDNEFFYSFEGEDALIHIARVASGIDSQVLGEQEIFGQFKMSISAARDQFLIPKPMNYYIKKSIEIVKKVRTETRIGLNPLSVSGLSVNLIKNIFEDPKSLNVLIIGAGSLGKSVIENLYQKGFTKISAVNRSSKEITINENFSIVSSSLQRLEDEIKYADVVITSINTELPILGKGLIENTLKSRGAKPILLIDLGVPRNIESSISSIEQVYLYTIDDIEKITQDNYGERLIEAEKAGNIIVREASKAISSIESANQKSEVIDLLDPYLTKLDQKDLIKITNSNDIHRDLIEHLEDSNFRIEIITKLDKHILHSMVKRYIHDA
;
A
#
# COMPACT_ATOMS: atom_id res chain seq x y z
N MET A 1 -15.67 -14.89 -7.38
CA MET A 1 -15.02 -13.71 -6.73
C MET A 1 -13.60 -13.57 -7.22
N ASN A 2 -13.12 -12.33 -7.36
CA ASN A 2 -11.81 -12.00 -7.89
C ASN A 2 -11.15 -10.91 -7.03
N LEU A 3 -9.85 -10.68 -7.22
CA LEU A 3 -9.17 -9.51 -6.66
C LEU A 3 -9.60 -8.27 -7.42
N GLN A 4 -10.07 -7.28 -6.70
CA GLN A 4 -10.46 -5.98 -7.23
C GLN A 4 -9.82 -4.88 -6.41
N LEU A 5 -9.67 -3.70 -6.97
CA LEU A 5 -9.29 -2.51 -6.23
C LEU A 5 -9.97 -1.27 -6.77
N VAL A 6 -10.22 -0.33 -5.88
CA VAL A 6 -10.59 1.05 -6.19
C VAL A 6 -9.66 1.98 -5.42
N GLY A 7 -9.26 3.10 -6.03
CA GLY A 7 -8.32 4.00 -5.38
C GLY A 7 -8.23 5.38 -6.00
N ILE A 8 -7.54 6.25 -5.27
CA ILE A 8 -7.22 7.62 -5.65
C ILE A 8 -5.73 7.87 -5.37
N ASN A 9 -5.03 8.59 -6.23
CA ASN A 9 -3.62 8.89 -6.03
C ASN A 9 -3.21 10.30 -6.50
N HIS A 10 -1.95 10.64 -6.27
CA HIS A 10 -1.37 11.95 -6.61
C HIS A 10 -1.42 12.30 -8.11
N LYS A 11 -1.57 11.33 -9.01
CA LYS A 11 -1.64 11.57 -10.46
C LYS A 11 -3.03 11.99 -10.90
N THR A 12 -4.05 11.53 -10.18
CA THR A 12 -5.46 11.75 -10.53
C THR A 12 -6.11 12.83 -9.68
N SER A 13 -5.55 13.17 -8.51
CA SER A 13 -6.22 14.02 -7.52
C SER A 13 -5.29 14.97 -6.79
N SER A 14 -5.88 16.04 -6.26
CA SER A 14 -5.23 16.98 -5.35
C SER A 14 -5.07 16.39 -3.94
N VAL A 15 -4.20 16.99 -3.12
CA VAL A 15 -4.04 16.61 -1.71
C VAL A 15 -5.37 16.71 -0.96
N SER A 16 -6.14 17.79 -1.16
CA SER A 16 -7.42 18.01 -0.46
C SER A 16 -8.48 16.95 -0.77
N GLN A 17 -8.46 16.34 -1.95
CA GLN A 17 -9.34 15.22 -2.30
C GLN A 17 -8.88 13.93 -1.63
N ARG A 18 -7.56 13.65 -1.64
CA ARG A 18 -7.01 12.47 -0.96
C ARG A 18 -7.22 12.48 0.56
N GLU A 19 -7.17 13.67 1.18
CA GLU A 19 -7.42 13.86 2.61
C GLU A 19 -8.82 13.41 3.06
N LYS A 20 -9.80 13.44 2.17
CA LYS A 20 -11.18 13.02 2.45
C LYS A 20 -11.41 11.53 2.23
N PHE A 21 -10.63 10.90 1.36
CA PHE A 21 -10.74 9.47 1.04
C PHE A 21 -9.64 8.68 1.74
N ILE A 22 -9.75 8.49 3.06
CA ILE A 22 -8.74 7.78 3.87
C ILE A 22 -9.33 6.49 4.45
N ILE A 23 -8.65 5.37 4.21
CA ILE A 23 -8.96 4.06 4.75
C ILE A 23 -7.77 3.60 5.60
N ASN A 24 -8.00 3.38 6.88
CA ASN A 24 -6.95 3.05 7.85
C ASN A 24 -7.40 1.96 8.84
N GLU A 25 -6.54 1.60 9.78
CA GLU A 25 -6.81 0.56 10.78
C GLU A 25 -8.05 0.84 11.64
N THR A 26 -8.44 2.11 11.82
CA THR A 26 -9.56 2.48 12.69
C THR A 26 -10.91 2.36 11.99
N ASN A 27 -10.99 2.57 10.69
CA ASN A 27 -12.26 2.56 9.94
C ASN A 27 -12.46 1.34 9.04
N GLN A 28 -11.40 0.60 8.66
CA GLN A 28 -11.52 -0.51 7.69
C GLN A 28 -12.41 -1.67 8.17
N VAL A 29 -12.48 -1.95 9.48
CA VAL A 29 -13.37 -3.00 10.01
C VAL A 29 -14.84 -2.59 9.85
N ALA A 30 -15.15 -1.33 10.18
CA ALA A 30 -16.50 -0.79 9.99
C ALA A 30 -16.89 -0.71 8.51
N LEU A 31 -15.94 -0.31 7.64
CA LEU A 31 -16.13 -0.32 6.19
C LEU A 31 -16.40 -1.73 5.66
N ASN A 32 -15.66 -2.74 6.10
CA ASN A 32 -15.92 -4.14 5.71
C ASN A 32 -17.32 -4.60 6.08
N ARG A 33 -17.77 -4.28 7.29
CA ARG A 33 -19.15 -4.61 7.73
C ARG A 33 -20.17 -3.91 6.86
N TYR A 34 -20.01 -2.62 6.63
CA TYR A 34 -20.89 -1.83 5.77
C TYR A 34 -20.98 -2.40 4.35
N LEU A 35 -19.84 -2.76 3.75
CA LEU A 35 -19.80 -3.36 2.40
C LEU A 35 -20.45 -4.76 2.39
N LYS A 36 -20.27 -5.56 3.45
CA LYS A 36 -20.94 -6.86 3.56
C LYS A 36 -22.46 -6.72 3.68
N ASP A 37 -22.92 -5.74 4.45
CA ASP A 37 -24.36 -5.44 4.58
C ASP A 37 -24.96 -4.93 3.26
N THR A 38 -24.17 -4.15 2.48
CA THR A 38 -24.61 -3.58 1.20
C THR A 38 -24.62 -4.61 0.07
N PHE A 39 -23.59 -5.44 -0.06
CA PHE A 39 -23.39 -6.32 -1.21
C PHE A 39 -23.68 -7.80 -0.93
N GLY A 40 -23.89 -8.16 0.31
CA GLY A 40 -24.20 -9.54 0.71
C GLY A 40 -23.13 -10.54 0.29
N GLU A 41 -23.53 -11.62 -0.37
CA GLU A 41 -22.64 -12.70 -0.79
C GLU A 41 -21.68 -12.29 -1.91
N ARG A 42 -21.94 -11.20 -2.64
CA ARG A 42 -21.04 -10.68 -3.68
C ARG A 42 -19.75 -10.07 -3.12
N PHE A 43 -19.71 -9.77 -1.82
CA PHE A 43 -18.54 -9.21 -1.14
C PHE A 43 -18.03 -10.19 -0.07
N SER A 44 -16.75 -10.49 -0.12
CA SER A 44 -16.09 -11.33 0.88
C SER A 44 -15.34 -10.50 1.91
N SER A 45 -14.42 -9.64 1.46
CA SER A 45 -13.57 -8.85 2.36
C SER A 45 -12.81 -7.76 1.62
N SER A 46 -12.27 -6.79 2.38
CA SER A 46 -11.39 -5.76 1.87
C SER A 46 -10.37 -5.29 2.91
N PHE A 47 -9.28 -4.67 2.46
CA PHE A 47 -8.34 -3.93 3.30
C PHE A 47 -7.82 -2.70 2.59
N GLY A 48 -7.43 -1.67 3.35
CA GLY A 48 -6.96 -0.39 2.84
C GLY A 48 -5.45 -0.24 2.89
N LEU A 49 -4.90 0.46 1.89
CA LEU A 49 -3.56 1.04 1.91
C LEU A 49 -3.68 2.55 1.77
N SER A 50 -3.40 3.29 2.83
CA SER A 50 -3.35 4.77 2.80
C SER A 50 -1.94 5.25 3.09
N THR A 51 -1.42 6.08 2.21
CA THR A 51 -0.13 6.74 2.30
C THR A 51 -0.29 8.23 1.98
N CYS A 52 0.79 9.01 2.02
CA CYS A 52 0.74 10.42 1.59
C CYS A 52 0.29 10.60 0.13
N ASN A 53 0.53 9.60 -0.74
CA ASN A 53 0.37 9.72 -2.18
C ASN A 53 -0.81 8.95 -2.76
N ARG A 54 -1.44 8.08 -1.98
CA ARG A 54 -2.58 7.26 -2.42
C ARG A 54 -3.41 6.73 -1.27
N THR A 55 -4.66 6.48 -1.55
CA THR A 55 -5.49 5.57 -0.79
C THR A 55 -6.12 4.56 -1.75
N GLU A 56 -5.92 3.28 -1.46
CA GLU A 56 -6.44 2.16 -2.24
C GLU A 56 -7.17 1.19 -1.33
N LEU A 57 -8.35 0.74 -1.75
CA LEU A 57 -9.10 -0.34 -1.14
C LEU A 57 -8.96 -1.58 -2.02
N TYR A 58 -8.37 -2.63 -1.48
CA TYR A 58 -8.25 -3.93 -2.11
C TYR A 58 -9.40 -4.81 -1.64
N LEU A 59 -10.12 -5.41 -2.59
CA LEU A 59 -11.32 -6.20 -2.31
C LEU A 59 -11.18 -7.61 -2.88
N TYR A 60 -11.83 -8.57 -2.22
CA TYR A 60 -12.12 -9.87 -2.79
C TYR A 60 -13.63 -10.00 -2.93
N SER A 61 -14.13 -9.83 -4.14
CA SER A 61 -15.55 -9.70 -4.43
C SER A 61 -15.93 -10.18 -5.83
N ASP A 62 -17.23 -10.21 -6.08
CA ASP A 62 -17.86 -10.58 -7.35
C ASP A 62 -18.82 -9.46 -7.78
N ILE A 63 -18.40 -8.22 -7.60
CA ILE A 63 -19.19 -7.02 -7.92
C ILE A 63 -18.69 -6.51 -9.26
N GLU A 64 -19.51 -6.60 -10.29
CA GLU A 64 -19.12 -6.24 -11.67
C GLU A 64 -18.97 -4.72 -11.85
N ASP A 65 -19.81 -3.93 -11.20
CA ASP A 65 -19.79 -2.47 -11.32
C ASP A 65 -18.89 -1.83 -10.26
N HIS A 66 -17.68 -1.44 -10.67
CA HIS A 66 -16.73 -0.74 -9.82
C HIS A 66 -17.25 0.65 -9.36
N ILE A 67 -18.17 1.25 -10.08
CA ILE A 67 -18.80 2.53 -9.69
C ILE A 67 -19.72 2.30 -8.48
N GLU A 68 -20.41 1.15 -8.42
CA GLU A 68 -21.22 0.75 -7.27
C GLU A 68 -20.35 0.60 -6.01
N ILE A 69 -19.19 -0.05 -6.14
CA ILE A 69 -18.20 -0.16 -5.05
C ILE A 69 -17.76 1.24 -4.61
N LEU A 70 -17.30 2.05 -5.55
CA LEU A 70 -16.77 3.38 -5.29
C LEU A 70 -17.77 4.29 -4.58
N ASN A 71 -19.01 4.34 -5.07
CA ASN A 71 -20.08 5.15 -4.47
C ASN A 71 -20.39 4.69 -3.04
N SER A 72 -20.41 3.37 -2.80
CA SER A 72 -20.60 2.83 -1.45
C SER A 72 -19.46 3.23 -0.50
N VAL A 73 -18.21 3.16 -0.96
CA VAL A 73 -17.05 3.57 -0.15
C VAL A 73 -17.07 5.08 0.12
N LYS A 74 -17.37 5.90 -0.89
CA LYS A 74 -17.50 7.36 -0.75
C LYS A 74 -18.59 7.73 0.25
N GLY A 75 -19.77 7.11 0.13
CA GLY A 75 -20.87 7.30 1.08
C GLY A 75 -20.51 6.93 2.51
N PHE A 76 -19.78 5.83 2.72
CA PHE A 76 -19.27 5.45 4.03
C PHE A 76 -18.27 6.47 4.61
N LEU A 77 -17.39 7.03 3.76
CA LEU A 77 -16.37 8.01 4.17
C LEU A 77 -16.91 9.45 4.23
N GLY A 78 -18.13 9.70 3.75
CA GLY A 78 -18.72 11.04 3.72
C GLY A 78 -18.05 11.98 2.72
N CYS A 79 -17.62 11.47 1.57
CA CYS A 79 -16.90 12.23 0.54
C CYS A 79 -17.55 12.10 -0.86
N ASP A 80 -18.88 12.07 -0.91
CA ASP A 80 -19.67 11.92 -2.15
C ASP A 80 -19.40 13.03 -3.16
N GLU A 81 -18.96 14.20 -2.72
CA GLU A 81 -18.64 15.35 -3.55
C GLU A 81 -17.39 15.18 -4.44
N ILE A 82 -16.57 14.15 -4.20
CA ILE A 82 -15.41 13.88 -5.06
C ILE A 82 -15.89 13.17 -6.32
N ASP A 83 -15.66 13.77 -7.50
CA ASP A 83 -16.06 13.18 -8.77
C ASP A 83 -15.37 11.82 -9.02
N ASN A 84 -16.09 10.90 -9.65
CA ASN A 84 -15.60 9.55 -9.93
C ASN A 84 -14.40 9.53 -10.88
N GLU A 85 -14.21 10.58 -11.70
CA GLU A 85 -13.06 10.72 -12.60
C GLU A 85 -11.69 10.79 -11.92
N PHE A 86 -11.65 11.13 -10.63
CA PHE A 86 -10.41 11.15 -9.85
C PHE A 86 -9.99 9.76 -9.34
N PHE A 87 -10.87 8.78 -9.49
CA PHE A 87 -10.62 7.42 -9.03
C PHE A 87 -10.28 6.48 -10.19
N TYR A 88 -9.58 5.42 -9.86
CA TYR A 88 -9.30 4.33 -10.76
C TYR A 88 -9.73 3.01 -10.12
N SER A 89 -9.96 2.01 -10.96
CA SER A 89 -10.27 0.64 -10.54
C SER A 89 -9.53 -0.35 -11.42
N PHE A 90 -9.19 -1.49 -10.84
CA PHE A 90 -8.58 -2.62 -11.53
C PHE A 90 -9.17 -3.93 -10.98
N GLU A 91 -9.13 -4.99 -11.79
CA GLU A 91 -9.54 -6.32 -11.36
C GLU A 91 -8.59 -7.40 -11.90
N GLY A 92 -8.60 -8.58 -11.28
CA GLY A 92 -7.89 -9.76 -11.73
C GLY A 92 -6.39 -9.54 -11.92
N GLU A 93 -5.90 -9.80 -13.13
CA GLU A 93 -4.49 -9.62 -13.50
C GLU A 93 -4.06 -8.16 -13.40
N ASP A 94 -4.88 -7.21 -13.85
CA ASP A 94 -4.56 -5.78 -13.79
C ASP A 94 -4.46 -5.29 -12.36
N ALA A 95 -5.32 -5.78 -11.45
CA ALA A 95 -5.20 -5.48 -10.03
C ALA A 95 -3.89 -6.02 -9.45
N LEU A 96 -3.49 -7.25 -9.79
CA LEU A 96 -2.23 -7.83 -9.33
C LEU A 96 -1.02 -7.07 -9.88
N ILE A 97 -1.05 -6.68 -11.16
CA ILE A 97 -0.03 -5.84 -11.80
C ILE A 97 0.07 -4.51 -11.07
N HIS A 98 -1.07 -3.85 -10.83
CA HIS A 98 -1.10 -2.55 -10.15
C HIS A 98 -0.52 -2.65 -8.73
N ILE A 99 -0.94 -3.61 -7.93
CA ILE A 99 -0.37 -3.86 -6.58
C ILE A 99 1.15 -4.01 -6.65
N ALA A 100 1.64 -4.83 -7.59
CA ALA A 100 3.07 -5.07 -7.72
C ALA A 100 3.84 -3.81 -8.16
N ARG A 101 3.25 -2.98 -9.03
CA ARG A 101 3.81 -1.67 -9.45
C ARG A 101 3.90 -0.71 -8.26
N VAL A 102 2.82 -0.59 -7.49
CA VAL A 102 2.75 0.24 -6.29
C VAL A 102 3.78 -0.23 -5.26
N ALA A 103 3.72 -1.48 -4.85
CA ALA A 103 4.59 -2.03 -3.81
C ALA A 103 6.08 -2.11 -4.21
N SER A 104 6.38 -2.10 -5.52
CA SER A 104 7.76 -1.99 -6.03
C SER A 104 8.27 -0.55 -6.08
N GLY A 105 7.41 0.45 -5.89
CA GLY A 105 7.73 1.86 -5.97
C GLY A 105 7.83 2.42 -7.39
N ILE A 106 7.45 1.67 -8.43
CA ILE A 106 7.46 2.19 -9.81
C ILE A 106 6.22 3.01 -10.15
N ASP A 107 5.18 2.91 -9.33
CA ASP A 107 4.01 3.78 -9.41
C ASP A 107 3.94 4.78 -8.25
N SER A 108 5.03 4.93 -7.53
CA SER A 108 5.17 5.97 -6.51
C SER A 108 5.45 7.32 -7.14
N GLN A 109 5.13 8.36 -6.38
CA GLN A 109 5.42 9.72 -6.75
C GLN A 109 6.94 9.87 -6.98
N VAL A 110 7.77 9.36 -6.08
CA VAL A 110 9.21 9.21 -6.28
C VAL A 110 9.51 7.82 -6.81
N LEU A 111 9.95 7.76 -8.05
CA LEU A 111 10.22 6.50 -8.73
C LEU A 111 11.28 5.67 -7.98
N GLY A 112 10.88 4.46 -7.56
CA GLY A 112 11.75 3.56 -6.79
C GLY A 112 11.73 3.78 -5.27
N GLU A 113 10.74 4.48 -4.73
CA GLU A 113 10.56 4.67 -3.29
C GLU A 113 10.52 3.32 -2.55
N GLN A 114 11.36 3.19 -1.51
CA GLN A 114 11.46 1.91 -0.77
C GLN A 114 10.42 1.78 0.35
N GLU A 115 9.94 2.90 0.88
CA GLU A 115 9.05 2.93 2.05
C GLU A 115 7.68 2.31 1.75
N ILE A 116 7.19 2.47 0.51
CA ILE A 116 5.88 1.93 0.09
C ILE A 116 5.75 0.42 0.29
N PHE A 117 6.81 -0.36 0.09
CA PHE A 117 6.76 -1.81 0.35
C PHE A 117 6.64 -2.12 1.84
N GLY A 118 7.26 -1.31 2.69
CA GLY A 118 7.09 -1.37 4.14
C GLY A 118 5.64 -1.07 4.54
N GLN A 119 5.08 0.02 4.04
CA GLN A 119 3.71 0.45 4.29
C GLN A 119 2.70 -0.59 3.80
N PHE A 120 2.88 -1.15 2.61
CA PHE A 120 2.05 -2.24 2.09
C PHE A 120 2.06 -3.48 3.00
N LYS A 121 3.24 -3.90 3.49
CA LYS A 121 3.32 -5.01 4.44
C LYS A 121 2.66 -4.70 5.78
N MET A 122 2.76 -3.48 6.27
CA MET A 122 2.09 -3.05 7.51
C MET A 122 0.57 -3.09 7.35
N SER A 123 0.02 -2.57 6.24
CA SER A 123 -1.43 -2.65 5.96
C SER A 123 -1.93 -4.09 5.91
N ILE A 124 -1.18 -5.00 5.28
CA ILE A 124 -1.50 -6.43 5.27
C ILE A 124 -1.46 -7.03 6.68
N SER A 125 -0.47 -6.67 7.49
CA SER A 125 -0.38 -7.18 8.87
C SER A 125 -1.58 -6.73 9.69
N ALA A 126 -1.89 -5.43 9.68
CA ALA A 126 -3.06 -4.88 10.36
C ALA A 126 -4.38 -5.54 9.91
N ALA A 127 -4.55 -5.76 8.62
CA ALA A 127 -5.73 -6.43 8.07
C ALA A 127 -5.82 -7.91 8.50
N ARG A 128 -4.69 -8.61 8.62
CA ARG A 128 -4.65 -9.98 9.16
C ARG A 128 -5.01 -10.04 10.62
N ASP A 129 -4.49 -9.14 11.43
CA ASP A 129 -4.79 -9.04 12.87
C ASP A 129 -6.27 -8.76 13.10
N GLN A 130 -6.94 -8.12 12.14
CA GLN A 130 -8.38 -7.83 12.12
C GLN A 130 -9.22 -8.87 11.37
N PHE A 131 -8.62 -9.98 10.93
CA PHE A 131 -9.28 -11.09 10.20
C PHE A 131 -9.93 -10.67 8.87
N LEU A 132 -9.40 -9.64 8.21
CA LEU A 132 -9.94 -9.11 6.95
C LEU A 132 -9.31 -9.75 5.69
N ILE A 133 -8.45 -10.75 5.81
CA ILE A 133 -7.78 -11.40 4.68
C ILE A 133 -8.17 -12.89 4.61
N PRO A 134 -9.19 -13.25 3.80
CA PRO A 134 -9.57 -14.63 3.57
C PRO A 134 -8.49 -15.38 2.77
N LYS A 135 -8.52 -16.71 2.84
CA LYS A 135 -7.51 -17.57 2.17
C LYS A 135 -7.31 -17.27 0.69
N PRO A 136 -8.36 -17.08 -0.15
CA PRO A 136 -8.15 -16.75 -1.56
C PRO A 136 -7.46 -15.40 -1.76
N MET A 137 -7.87 -14.35 -1.06
CA MET A 137 -7.23 -13.04 -1.13
C MET A 137 -5.76 -13.10 -0.68
N ASN A 138 -5.47 -13.90 0.37
CA ASN A 138 -4.10 -14.09 0.85
C ASN A 138 -3.17 -14.72 -0.20
N TYR A 139 -3.70 -15.47 -1.15
CA TYR A 139 -2.93 -16.03 -2.25
C TYR A 139 -2.46 -14.93 -3.21
N TYR A 140 -3.34 -14.02 -3.62
CA TYR A 140 -2.98 -12.84 -4.42
C TYR A 140 -1.93 -11.97 -3.72
N ILE A 141 -2.11 -11.72 -2.41
CA ILE A 141 -1.16 -10.97 -1.59
C ILE A 141 0.22 -11.65 -1.57
N LYS A 142 0.28 -12.96 -1.38
CA LYS A 142 1.55 -13.70 -1.43
C LYS A 142 2.23 -13.56 -2.78
N LYS A 143 1.47 -13.70 -3.87
CA LYS A 143 2.01 -13.54 -5.23
C LYS A 143 2.51 -12.13 -5.50
N SER A 144 1.78 -11.10 -5.07
CA SER A 144 2.26 -9.72 -5.19
C SER A 144 3.59 -9.50 -4.46
N ILE A 145 3.74 -10.03 -3.23
CA ILE A 145 4.99 -9.94 -2.47
C ILE A 145 6.15 -10.71 -3.17
N GLU A 146 5.88 -11.88 -3.75
CA GLU A 146 6.88 -12.63 -4.52
C GLU A 146 7.36 -11.84 -5.74
N ILE A 147 6.43 -11.24 -6.49
CA ILE A 147 6.73 -10.39 -7.66
C ILE A 147 7.58 -9.19 -7.24
N VAL A 148 7.17 -8.47 -6.18
CA VAL A 148 7.92 -7.30 -5.68
C VAL A 148 9.34 -7.67 -5.26
N LYS A 149 9.53 -8.79 -4.55
CA LYS A 149 10.86 -9.28 -4.17
C LYS A 149 11.72 -9.57 -5.40
N LYS A 150 11.15 -10.18 -6.44
CA LYS A 150 11.83 -10.49 -7.69
C LYS A 150 12.26 -9.21 -8.41
N VAL A 151 11.35 -8.24 -8.55
CA VAL A 151 11.65 -6.92 -9.12
C VAL A 151 12.82 -6.27 -8.41
N ARG A 152 12.81 -6.24 -7.08
CA ARG A 152 13.88 -5.63 -6.26
C ARG A 152 15.23 -6.36 -6.37
N THR A 153 15.21 -7.64 -6.70
CA THR A 153 16.42 -8.44 -6.88
C THR A 153 17.00 -8.31 -8.29
N GLU A 154 16.13 -8.25 -9.31
CA GLU A 154 16.52 -8.28 -10.72
C GLU A 154 16.68 -6.87 -11.33
N THR A 155 16.30 -5.80 -10.60
CA THR A 155 16.43 -4.42 -11.06
C THR A 155 17.13 -3.54 -10.03
N ARG A 156 17.59 -2.38 -10.49
CA ARG A 156 18.17 -1.34 -9.62
C ARG A 156 17.11 -0.31 -9.16
N ILE A 157 15.81 -0.59 -9.34
CA ILE A 157 14.75 0.37 -9.04
C ILE A 157 14.76 0.81 -7.56
N GLY A 158 15.22 -0.04 -6.65
CA GLY A 158 15.38 0.27 -5.24
C GLY A 158 16.78 0.68 -4.79
N LEU A 159 17.76 0.78 -5.71
CA LEU A 159 19.12 1.23 -5.38
C LEU A 159 19.20 2.75 -5.45
N ASN A 160 19.74 3.38 -4.40
CA ASN A 160 19.82 4.84 -4.23
C ASN A 160 18.42 5.51 -4.26
N PRO A 161 17.54 5.19 -3.30
CA PRO A 161 16.22 5.81 -3.27
C PRO A 161 16.38 7.31 -3.01
N LEU A 162 15.82 8.11 -3.91
CA LEU A 162 15.40 9.44 -3.51
C LEU A 162 14.11 9.24 -2.70
N SER A 163 14.23 8.98 -1.41
CA SER A 163 13.08 8.97 -0.52
C SER A 163 12.53 10.40 -0.41
N VAL A 164 11.25 10.54 -0.10
CA VAL A 164 10.65 11.85 0.22
C VAL A 164 11.50 12.59 1.25
N SER A 165 12.03 11.86 2.23
CA SER A 165 12.98 12.38 3.23
C SER A 165 14.30 12.88 2.61
N GLY A 166 14.87 12.13 1.68
CA GLY A 166 16.09 12.55 0.97
C GLY A 166 15.86 13.74 0.05
N LEU A 167 14.70 13.80 -0.62
CA LEU A 167 14.30 14.94 -1.45
C LEU A 167 14.11 16.22 -0.63
N SER A 168 13.46 16.09 0.56
CA SER A 168 13.30 17.23 1.48
C SER A 168 14.64 17.80 1.91
N VAL A 169 15.62 16.95 2.23
CA VAL A 169 16.98 17.39 2.61
C VAL A 169 17.71 18.02 1.42
N ASN A 170 17.56 17.50 0.20
CA ASN A 170 18.14 18.10 -1.00
C ASN A 170 17.51 19.47 -1.30
N LEU A 171 16.19 19.63 -1.12
CA LEU A 171 15.53 20.92 -1.25
C LEU A 171 16.14 21.98 -0.32
N ILE A 172 16.36 21.64 0.95
CA ILE A 172 17.02 22.54 1.92
C ILE A 172 18.42 22.95 1.41
N LYS A 173 19.20 21.99 0.92
CA LYS A 173 20.54 22.25 0.39
C LYS A 173 20.57 23.12 -0.87
N ASN A 174 19.49 23.10 -1.64
CA ASN A 174 19.38 23.91 -2.85
C ASN A 174 18.92 25.34 -2.55
N ILE A 175 18.19 25.55 -1.44
CA ILE A 175 17.68 26.87 -1.04
C ILE A 175 18.71 27.66 -0.23
N PHE A 176 19.50 27.00 0.61
CA PHE A 176 20.43 27.64 1.52
C PHE A 176 21.88 27.42 1.12
N GLU A 177 22.69 28.50 1.13
CA GLU A 177 24.14 28.45 0.83
C GLU A 177 24.91 27.63 1.87
N ASP A 178 24.60 27.79 3.16
CA ASP A 178 25.20 27.01 4.26
C ASP A 178 24.14 26.20 5.03
N PRO A 179 23.68 25.09 4.47
CA PRO A 179 22.61 24.29 5.08
C PRO A 179 23.02 23.63 6.41
N LYS A 180 24.32 23.49 6.69
CA LYS A 180 24.79 22.82 7.93
C LYS A 180 24.63 23.70 9.18
N SER A 181 24.58 25.01 9.04
CA SER A 181 24.40 25.95 10.14
C SER A 181 22.95 26.12 10.59
N LEU A 182 21.98 25.66 9.79
CA LEU A 182 20.54 25.82 10.01
C LEU A 182 20.03 25.04 11.22
N ASN A 183 19.09 25.63 11.93
CA ASN A 183 18.28 24.95 12.94
C ASN A 183 17.09 24.27 12.26
N VAL A 184 17.07 22.95 12.24
CA VAL A 184 16.01 22.18 11.61
C VAL A 184 15.13 21.55 12.68
N LEU A 185 13.83 21.89 12.65
CA LEU A 185 12.82 21.35 13.54
C LEU A 185 11.98 20.30 12.81
N ILE A 186 11.92 19.10 13.36
CA ILE A 186 11.07 18.01 12.87
C ILE A 186 9.85 17.89 13.76
N ILE A 187 8.66 18.01 13.20
CA ILE A 187 7.40 17.80 13.90
C ILE A 187 6.82 16.44 13.48
N GLY A 188 6.92 15.48 14.40
CA GLY A 188 6.57 14.09 14.16
C GLY A 188 7.79 13.18 13.90
N ALA A 189 7.99 12.23 14.78
CA ALA A 189 9.07 11.25 14.71
C ALA A 189 8.54 9.84 14.49
N GLY A 190 7.59 9.68 13.58
CA GLY A 190 7.19 8.42 12.99
C GLY A 190 8.28 7.87 12.06
N SER A 191 7.97 6.86 11.23
CA SER A 191 8.91 6.27 10.28
C SER A 191 9.52 7.32 9.33
N LEU A 192 8.68 8.17 8.74
CA LEU A 192 9.10 9.22 7.82
C LEU A 192 9.95 10.29 8.51
N GLY A 193 9.51 10.79 9.69
CA GLY A 193 10.28 11.79 10.44
C GLY A 193 11.64 11.26 10.90
N LYS A 194 11.74 9.99 11.32
CA LYS A 194 13.03 9.35 11.60
C LYS A 194 13.93 9.26 10.37
N SER A 195 13.37 8.90 9.22
CA SER A 195 14.10 8.87 7.94
C SER A 195 14.62 10.25 7.55
N VAL A 196 13.84 11.32 7.78
CA VAL A 196 14.28 12.70 7.56
C VAL A 196 15.45 13.06 8.50
N ILE A 197 15.35 12.76 9.80
CA ILE A 197 16.43 13.01 10.78
C ILE A 197 17.71 12.26 10.38
N GLU A 198 17.59 11.01 9.97
CA GLU A 198 18.72 10.20 9.52
C GLU A 198 19.40 10.81 8.28
N ASN A 199 18.62 11.20 7.28
CA ASN A 199 19.15 11.85 6.06
C ASN A 199 19.82 13.19 6.39
N LEU A 200 19.24 14.02 7.27
CA LEU A 200 19.85 15.25 7.73
C LEU A 200 21.21 14.98 8.40
N TYR A 201 21.25 14.02 9.32
CA TYR A 201 22.48 13.66 10.03
C TYR A 201 23.57 13.14 9.05
N GLN A 202 23.23 12.25 8.13
CA GLN A 202 24.14 11.75 7.10
C GLN A 202 24.67 12.84 6.17
N LYS A 203 23.91 13.90 5.94
CA LYS A 203 24.30 15.07 5.15
C LYS A 203 25.03 16.14 5.96
N GLY A 204 25.30 15.87 7.25
CA GLY A 204 26.11 16.71 8.12
C GLY A 204 25.40 17.87 8.79
N PHE A 205 24.08 17.84 8.90
CA PHE A 205 23.33 18.78 9.73
C PHE A 205 23.55 18.45 11.21
N THR A 206 23.89 19.47 12.02
CA THR A 206 24.25 19.28 13.43
C THR A 206 23.21 19.81 14.40
N LYS A 207 22.33 20.71 13.94
CA LYS A 207 21.30 21.39 14.77
C LYS A 207 19.93 20.87 14.40
N ILE A 208 19.64 19.65 14.80
CA ILE A 208 18.36 18.98 14.55
C ILE A 208 17.61 18.86 15.88
N SER A 209 16.40 19.38 15.94
CA SER A 209 15.48 19.22 17.05
C SER A 209 14.20 18.51 16.59
N ALA A 210 13.47 17.91 17.52
CA ALA A 210 12.23 17.24 17.21
C ALA A 210 11.16 17.55 18.25
N VAL A 211 9.90 17.63 17.78
CA VAL A 211 8.70 17.75 18.59
C VAL A 211 7.77 16.58 18.28
N ASN A 212 7.21 15.96 19.31
CA ASN A 212 6.29 14.84 19.17
C ASN A 212 5.14 14.97 20.19
N ARG A 213 4.11 14.10 20.11
CA ARG A 213 2.98 14.12 21.08
C ARG A 213 3.46 14.06 22.53
N SER A 214 4.48 13.25 22.78
CA SER A 214 5.16 13.14 24.08
C SER A 214 6.66 13.21 23.88
N SER A 215 7.37 13.72 24.86
CA SER A 215 8.83 13.68 24.89
C SER A 215 9.30 12.24 24.91
N LYS A 216 10.19 11.89 24.00
CA LYS A 216 10.81 10.56 23.92
C LYS A 216 12.19 10.65 23.27
N GLU A 217 13.04 9.70 23.58
CA GLU A 217 14.28 9.49 22.85
C GLU A 217 13.99 8.86 21.48
N ILE A 218 14.62 9.41 20.46
CA ILE A 218 14.57 8.95 19.08
C ILE A 218 15.96 8.47 18.72
N THR A 219 16.19 7.19 18.82
CA THR A 219 17.44 6.55 18.40
C THR A 219 17.41 6.37 16.90
N ILE A 220 18.40 6.92 16.22
CA ILE A 220 18.59 6.82 14.77
C ILE A 220 19.56 5.67 14.46
N ASN A 221 20.71 5.66 15.14
CA ASN A 221 21.70 4.58 15.07
C ASN A 221 22.49 4.52 16.40
N GLU A 222 23.49 3.64 16.50
CA GLU A 222 24.30 3.45 17.70
C GLU A 222 25.02 4.73 18.16
N ASN A 223 25.26 5.68 17.27
CA ASN A 223 26.06 6.90 17.52
C ASN A 223 25.23 8.19 17.57
N PHE A 224 23.94 8.13 17.25
CA PHE A 224 23.13 9.33 17.16
C PHE A 224 21.69 9.09 17.65
N SER A 225 21.35 9.79 18.70
CA SER A 225 19.96 9.92 19.20
C SER A 225 19.65 11.37 19.52
N ILE A 226 18.38 11.71 19.46
CA ILE A 226 17.85 13.03 19.87
C ILE A 226 16.68 12.85 20.83
N VAL A 227 16.51 13.76 21.76
CA VAL A 227 15.35 13.77 22.65
C VAL A 227 14.33 14.74 22.08
N SER A 228 13.13 14.25 21.74
CA SER A 228 12.04 15.10 21.26
C SER A 228 11.39 15.87 22.41
N SER A 229 11.04 17.12 22.16
CA SER A 229 10.16 17.91 23.01
C SER A 229 8.69 17.50 22.83
N SER A 230 7.84 17.83 23.79
CA SER A 230 6.39 17.67 23.67
C SER A 230 5.80 18.74 22.74
N LEU A 231 4.68 18.44 22.06
CA LEU A 231 3.91 19.40 21.24
C LEU A 231 3.51 20.68 22.00
N GLN A 232 3.39 20.63 23.33
CA GLN A 232 3.13 21.81 24.16
C GLN A 232 4.24 22.86 24.09
N ARG A 233 5.46 22.46 23.69
CA ARG A 233 6.61 23.36 23.52
C ARG A 233 6.80 23.83 22.07
N LEU A 234 5.88 23.49 21.19
CA LEU A 234 6.01 23.80 19.76
C LEU A 234 6.19 25.28 19.49
N GLU A 235 5.44 26.15 20.16
CA GLU A 235 5.55 27.61 20.03
C GLU A 235 6.93 28.16 20.40
N ASP A 236 7.62 27.52 21.34
CA ASP A 236 8.96 27.94 21.75
C ASP A 236 10.02 27.39 20.81
N GLU A 237 9.89 26.13 20.38
CA GLU A 237 10.86 25.48 19.50
C GLU A 237 10.86 26.11 18.09
N ILE A 238 9.69 26.45 17.54
CA ILE A 238 9.57 27.01 16.20
C ILE A 238 10.21 28.40 16.04
N LYS A 239 10.32 29.15 17.12
CA LYS A 239 10.95 30.48 17.10
C LYS A 239 12.41 30.44 16.65
N TYR A 240 13.10 29.36 16.90
CA TYR A 240 14.52 29.19 16.61
C TYR A 240 14.78 28.41 15.33
N ALA A 241 13.75 27.81 14.74
CA ALA A 241 13.90 26.97 13.55
C ALA A 241 14.04 27.81 12.27
N ASP A 242 15.01 27.54 11.44
CA ASP A 242 15.14 28.09 10.10
C ASP A 242 14.38 27.25 9.08
N VAL A 243 14.27 25.95 9.36
CA VAL A 243 13.51 24.98 8.57
C VAL A 243 12.62 24.17 9.50
N VAL A 244 11.35 23.99 9.14
CA VAL A 244 10.41 23.11 9.84
C VAL A 244 9.90 22.06 8.87
N ILE A 245 9.99 20.80 9.27
CA ILE A 245 9.48 19.67 8.49
C ILE A 245 8.41 18.96 9.32
N THR A 246 7.20 18.82 8.78
CA THR A 246 6.09 18.16 9.44
C THR A 246 5.84 16.77 8.84
N SER A 247 5.62 15.77 9.69
CA SER A 247 5.33 14.39 9.28
C SER A 247 4.46 13.67 10.32
N ILE A 248 3.39 14.33 10.78
CA ILE A 248 2.43 13.75 11.74
C ILE A 248 1.19 13.27 11.00
N ASN A 249 0.65 12.13 11.44
CA ASN A 249 -0.69 11.72 11.07
C ASN A 249 -1.70 12.40 12.01
N THR A 250 -2.40 13.43 11.51
CA THR A 250 -3.41 14.20 12.25
C THR A 250 -4.52 14.64 11.30
N GLU A 251 -5.74 14.69 11.82
CA GLU A 251 -6.91 15.12 11.04
C GLU A 251 -6.95 16.65 10.79
N LEU A 252 -6.30 17.42 11.65
CA LEU A 252 -6.27 18.88 11.56
C LEU A 252 -4.84 19.39 11.47
N PRO A 253 -4.60 20.49 10.72
CA PRO A 253 -3.31 21.17 10.70
C PRO A 253 -2.86 21.58 12.11
N ILE A 254 -1.60 21.35 12.41
CA ILE A 254 -0.97 21.72 13.69
C ILE A 254 -0.26 23.06 13.62
N LEU A 255 0.12 23.49 12.42
CA LEU A 255 0.68 24.83 12.17
C LEU A 255 -0.38 25.70 11.50
N GLY A 256 -1.02 26.54 12.31
CA GLY A 256 -1.98 27.53 11.85
C GLY A 256 -1.31 28.87 11.53
N LYS A 257 -1.98 29.70 10.70
CA LYS A 257 -1.49 31.01 10.25
C LYS A 257 -1.11 31.93 11.42
N GLY A 258 -1.94 32.00 12.47
CA GLY A 258 -1.68 32.85 13.63
C GLY A 258 -0.40 32.47 14.39
N LEU A 259 -0.09 31.17 14.51
CA LEU A 259 1.16 30.72 15.13
C LEU A 259 2.37 31.18 14.33
N ILE A 260 2.34 31.06 13.01
CA ILE A 260 3.45 31.46 12.14
C ILE A 260 3.64 32.95 12.12
N GLU A 261 2.56 33.75 12.06
CA GLU A 261 2.64 35.23 12.17
C GLU A 261 3.27 35.69 13.49
N ASN A 262 2.90 35.06 14.61
CA ASN A 262 3.49 35.36 15.92
C ASN A 262 4.97 34.93 15.99
N THR A 263 5.28 33.76 15.41
CA THR A 263 6.67 33.30 15.30
C THR A 263 7.53 34.29 14.52
N LEU A 264 7.08 34.75 13.36
CA LEU A 264 7.81 35.70 12.53
C LEU A 264 8.07 37.03 13.24
N LYS A 265 7.09 37.57 14.00
CA LYS A 265 7.28 38.77 14.83
C LYS A 265 8.40 38.55 15.84
N SER A 266 8.44 37.44 16.53
CA SER A 266 9.46 37.13 17.53
C SER A 266 10.86 36.88 16.94
N ARG A 267 10.93 36.47 15.66
CA ARG A 267 12.18 36.22 14.92
C ARG A 267 12.76 37.48 14.24
N GLY A 268 12.13 38.63 14.35
CA GLY A 268 12.54 39.82 13.60
C GLY A 268 12.34 39.67 12.08
N ALA A 269 11.26 39.06 11.67
CA ALA A 269 10.88 38.80 10.27
C ALA A 269 11.91 37.97 9.44
N LYS A 270 12.77 37.18 10.08
CA LYS A 270 13.64 36.23 9.36
C LYS A 270 12.80 35.20 8.64
N PRO A 271 13.07 34.90 7.34
CA PRO A 271 12.36 33.91 6.59
C PRO A 271 12.40 32.53 7.25
N ILE A 272 11.37 31.72 7.00
CA ILE A 272 11.25 30.34 7.46
C ILE A 272 10.85 29.45 6.30
N LEU A 273 11.52 28.31 6.19
CA LEU A 273 11.16 27.25 5.25
C LEU A 273 10.28 26.23 5.97
N LEU A 274 9.10 26.00 5.43
CA LEU A 274 8.15 25.00 5.92
C LEU A 274 8.01 23.88 4.87
N ILE A 275 8.18 22.64 5.28
CA ILE A 275 8.04 21.46 4.44
C ILE A 275 6.96 20.58 5.06
N ASP A 276 5.82 20.43 4.37
CA ASP A 276 4.71 19.63 4.82
C ASP A 276 4.70 18.25 4.12
N LEU A 277 5.06 17.23 4.87
CA LEU A 277 5.04 15.82 4.43
C LEU A 277 3.82 15.07 4.96
N GLY A 278 2.90 15.76 5.65
CA GLY A 278 1.67 15.16 6.19
C GLY A 278 0.56 15.03 5.15
N VAL A 279 -0.13 13.90 5.18
CA VAL A 279 -1.44 13.71 4.55
C VAL A 279 -2.33 12.98 5.57
N PRO A 280 -3.35 13.67 6.08
CA PRO A 280 -3.77 15.08 5.83
C PRO A 280 -2.68 16.11 6.13
N ARG A 281 -2.82 17.32 5.55
CA ARG A 281 -1.86 18.42 5.74
C ARG A 281 -1.66 18.76 7.21
N ASN A 282 -0.40 18.95 7.59
CA ASN A 282 -0.06 19.42 8.94
C ASN A 282 0.04 20.94 9.03
N ILE A 283 0.09 21.63 7.89
CA ILE A 283 0.29 23.08 7.77
C ILE A 283 -0.89 23.69 7.01
N GLU A 284 -1.51 24.72 7.56
CA GLU A 284 -2.58 25.44 6.87
C GLU A 284 -2.08 26.05 5.55
N SER A 285 -2.82 25.84 4.46
CA SER A 285 -2.47 26.36 3.13
C SER A 285 -2.44 27.92 3.10
N SER A 286 -3.22 28.58 3.94
CA SER A 286 -3.26 30.04 4.07
C SER A 286 -1.92 30.66 4.49
N ILE A 287 -1.02 29.87 5.06
CA ILE A 287 0.34 30.29 5.47
C ILE A 287 1.19 30.68 4.25
N SER A 288 0.95 30.08 3.09
CA SER A 288 1.68 30.43 1.85
C SER A 288 1.50 31.89 1.41
N SER A 289 0.49 32.60 1.94
CA SER A 289 0.27 34.02 1.66
C SER A 289 1.16 34.98 2.49
N ILE A 290 1.97 34.46 3.41
CA ILE A 290 2.87 35.25 4.25
C ILE A 290 4.22 35.41 3.53
N GLU A 291 4.64 36.62 3.26
CA GLU A 291 5.80 36.96 2.42
C GLU A 291 7.13 36.32 2.88
N GLN A 292 7.34 36.13 4.18
CA GLN A 292 8.57 35.56 4.73
C GLN A 292 8.49 34.03 4.89
N VAL A 293 7.45 33.36 4.35
CA VAL A 293 7.25 31.92 4.46
C VAL A 293 7.40 31.25 3.11
N TYR A 294 8.26 30.26 3.06
CA TYR A 294 8.40 29.36 1.92
C TYR A 294 7.78 28.03 2.30
N LEU A 295 6.58 27.77 1.82
CA LEU A 295 5.86 26.52 2.08
C LEU A 295 5.96 25.59 0.88
N TYR A 296 6.50 24.39 1.11
CA TYR A 296 6.53 23.31 0.16
C TYR A 296 5.76 22.11 0.69
N THR A 297 4.90 21.58 -0.13
CA THR A 297 4.21 20.31 0.11
C THR A 297 5.00 19.16 -0.51
N ILE A 298 4.59 17.94 -0.21
CA ILE A 298 5.17 16.74 -0.83
C ILE A 298 5.07 16.79 -2.37
N ASP A 299 3.97 17.34 -2.91
CA ASP A 299 3.76 17.49 -4.36
C ASP A 299 4.71 18.52 -4.99
N ASP A 300 5.12 19.55 -4.22
CA ASP A 300 6.05 20.59 -4.70
C ASP A 300 7.49 20.09 -4.74
N ILE A 301 7.88 19.27 -3.76
CA ILE A 301 9.24 18.71 -3.66
C ILE A 301 9.60 17.89 -4.89
N GLU A 302 8.64 17.17 -5.44
CA GLU A 302 8.87 16.35 -6.64
C GLU A 302 9.13 17.14 -7.89
N LYS A 303 8.31 18.17 -8.12
CA LYS A 303 8.44 19.01 -9.32
C LYS A 303 9.85 19.59 -9.47
N ILE A 304 10.53 19.79 -8.32
CA ILE A 304 11.86 20.42 -8.26
C ILE A 304 13.00 19.42 -8.53
N THR A 305 12.78 18.10 -8.38
CA THR A 305 13.86 17.10 -8.34
C THR A 305 14.03 16.26 -9.61
N GLN A 306 13.55 16.73 -10.75
CA GLN A 306 13.49 15.98 -12.04
C GLN A 306 14.84 15.63 -12.69
N ASP A 307 16.00 16.04 -12.18
CA ASP A 307 17.27 15.95 -12.89
C ASP A 307 17.94 14.55 -12.99
N ASN A 308 17.43 13.53 -12.27
CA ASN A 308 18.01 12.16 -12.31
C ASN A 308 17.04 11.10 -12.90
N TYR A 309 16.13 11.51 -13.76
CA TYR A 309 15.01 10.69 -14.20
C TYR A 309 15.37 9.59 -15.24
N GLY A 310 16.38 9.81 -16.07
CA GLY A 310 16.65 8.96 -17.22
C GLY A 310 17.03 7.50 -16.90
N GLU A 311 17.97 7.29 -16.00
CA GLU A 311 18.39 5.92 -15.60
C GLU A 311 17.29 5.17 -14.87
N ARG A 312 16.47 5.89 -14.08
CA ARG A 312 15.37 5.29 -13.33
C ARG A 312 14.21 4.89 -14.22
N LEU A 313 13.93 5.62 -15.29
CA LEU A 313 12.92 5.22 -16.27
C LEU A 313 13.26 3.88 -16.92
N ILE A 314 14.53 3.65 -17.26
CA ILE A 314 14.98 2.38 -17.84
C ILE A 314 14.79 1.23 -16.84
N GLU A 315 15.14 1.45 -15.57
CA GLU A 315 14.96 0.43 -14.53
C GLU A 315 13.48 0.21 -14.19
N ALA A 316 12.64 1.25 -14.26
CA ALA A 316 11.20 1.13 -14.10
C ALA A 316 10.54 0.36 -15.25
N GLU A 317 11.02 0.53 -16.48
CA GLU A 317 10.55 -0.24 -17.63
C GLU A 317 10.89 -1.72 -17.48
N LYS A 318 12.14 -2.04 -17.10
CA LYS A 318 12.55 -3.42 -16.78
C LYS A 318 11.69 -4.03 -15.68
N ALA A 319 11.45 -3.27 -14.60
CA ALA A 319 10.60 -3.68 -13.49
C ALA A 319 9.17 -3.94 -13.98
N GLY A 320 8.61 -3.07 -14.82
CA GLY A 320 7.29 -3.23 -15.43
C GLY A 320 7.17 -4.54 -16.23
N ASN A 321 8.16 -4.84 -17.06
CA ASN A 321 8.20 -6.07 -17.86
C ASN A 321 8.25 -7.34 -16.96
N ILE A 322 9.02 -7.31 -15.87
CA ILE A 322 9.06 -8.40 -14.90
C ILE A 322 7.69 -8.57 -14.25
N ILE A 323 7.04 -7.48 -13.81
CA ILE A 323 5.75 -7.51 -13.15
C ILE A 323 4.70 -8.14 -14.05
N VAL A 324 4.54 -7.68 -15.28
CA VAL A 324 3.55 -8.21 -16.22
C VAL A 324 3.76 -9.71 -16.43
N ARG A 325 4.99 -10.13 -16.72
CA ARG A 325 5.31 -11.54 -16.94
C ARG A 325 5.01 -12.44 -15.73
N GLU A 326 5.37 -11.98 -14.54
CA GLU A 326 5.17 -12.78 -13.31
C GLU A 326 3.72 -12.72 -12.83
N ALA A 327 2.98 -11.63 -13.07
CA ALA A 327 1.55 -11.53 -12.79
C ALA A 327 0.76 -12.53 -13.65
N SER A 328 1.03 -12.60 -14.95
CA SER A 328 0.37 -13.54 -15.85
C SER A 328 0.58 -15.00 -15.40
N LYS A 329 1.81 -15.37 -15.00
CA LYS A 329 2.09 -16.70 -14.44
C LYS A 329 1.34 -16.94 -13.12
N ALA A 330 1.24 -15.92 -12.27
CA ALA A 330 0.54 -16.02 -11.00
C ALA A 330 -0.97 -16.24 -11.21
N ILE A 331 -1.59 -15.50 -12.11
CA ILE A 331 -3.02 -15.65 -12.47
C ILE A 331 -3.29 -17.05 -13.00
N SER A 332 -2.51 -17.52 -13.97
CA SER A 332 -2.66 -18.89 -14.51
C SER A 332 -2.54 -19.95 -13.40
N SER A 333 -1.65 -19.73 -12.42
CA SER A 333 -1.52 -20.63 -11.26
C SER A 333 -2.73 -20.55 -10.32
N ILE A 334 -3.32 -19.35 -10.13
CA ILE A 334 -4.51 -19.14 -9.31
C ILE A 334 -5.73 -19.80 -9.96
N GLU A 335 -5.93 -19.60 -11.24
CA GLU A 335 -7.02 -20.20 -12.01
C GLU A 335 -6.95 -21.72 -11.97
N SER A 336 -5.76 -22.28 -12.18
CA SER A 336 -5.54 -23.74 -12.09
C SER A 336 -5.82 -24.27 -10.68
N ALA A 337 -5.45 -23.51 -9.63
CA ALA A 337 -5.72 -23.89 -8.24
C ALA A 337 -7.22 -23.79 -7.90
N ASN A 338 -7.92 -22.76 -8.40
CA ASN A 338 -9.36 -22.60 -8.21
C ASN A 338 -10.14 -23.68 -8.92
N GLN A 339 -9.82 -23.98 -10.19
CA GLN A 339 -10.43 -25.10 -10.94
C GLN A 339 -10.23 -26.42 -10.20
N LYS A 340 -9.01 -26.65 -9.69
CA LYS A 340 -8.73 -27.86 -8.89
C LYS A 340 -9.57 -27.92 -7.61
N SER A 341 -9.76 -26.80 -6.92
CA SER A 341 -10.58 -26.73 -5.71
C SER A 341 -12.05 -26.99 -6.00
N GLU A 342 -12.60 -26.35 -7.05
CA GLU A 342 -13.98 -26.57 -7.49
C GLU A 342 -14.24 -28.04 -7.82
N VAL A 343 -13.29 -28.67 -8.50
CA VAL A 343 -13.43 -30.09 -8.84
C VAL A 343 -13.33 -30.97 -7.60
N ILE A 344 -12.46 -30.64 -6.65
CA ILE A 344 -12.40 -31.36 -5.38
C ILE A 344 -13.76 -31.25 -4.67
N ASP A 345 -14.30 -30.06 -4.54
CA ASP A 345 -15.57 -29.80 -3.85
C ASP A 345 -16.76 -30.51 -4.55
N LEU A 346 -16.71 -30.65 -5.90
CA LEU A 346 -17.70 -31.38 -6.68
C LEU A 346 -17.58 -32.88 -6.54
N LEU A 347 -16.36 -33.41 -6.40
CA LEU A 347 -16.12 -34.86 -6.31
C LEU A 347 -16.14 -35.39 -4.88
N ASP A 348 -15.87 -34.56 -3.89
CA ASP A 348 -15.81 -34.90 -2.45
C ASP A 348 -17.02 -35.72 -1.98
N PRO A 349 -18.29 -35.31 -2.23
CA PRO A 349 -19.50 -36.08 -1.81
C PRO A 349 -19.59 -37.46 -2.41
N TYR A 350 -18.86 -37.75 -3.48
CA TYR A 350 -18.85 -39.08 -4.16
C TYR A 350 -17.67 -39.91 -3.73
N LEU A 351 -16.47 -39.33 -3.68
CA LEU A 351 -15.27 -40.02 -3.22
C LEU A 351 -15.40 -40.51 -1.78
N THR A 352 -16.10 -39.77 -0.93
CA THR A 352 -16.40 -40.18 0.44
C THR A 352 -17.36 -41.37 0.55
N LYS A 353 -18.14 -41.67 -0.50
CA LYS A 353 -19.08 -42.82 -0.54
C LYS A 353 -18.46 -44.08 -1.11
N LEU A 354 -17.30 -43.98 -1.79
CA LEU A 354 -16.61 -45.13 -2.34
C LEU A 354 -15.93 -45.95 -1.24
N ASP A 355 -15.95 -47.26 -1.38
CA ASP A 355 -15.23 -48.13 -0.45
C ASP A 355 -13.71 -48.10 -0.73
N GLN A 356 -12.92 -48.56 0.24
CA GLN A 356 -11.46 -48.56 0.16
C GLN A 356 -10.94 -49.41 -1.02
N LYS A 357 -11.66 -50.46 -1.43
CA LYS A 357 -11.26 -51.33 -2.54
C LYS A 357 -11.40 -50.61 -3.87
N ASP A 358 -12.50 -49.88 -4.04
CA ASP A 358 -12.76 -49.07 -5.24
C ASP A 358 -11.78 -47.91 -5.36
N LEU A 359 -11.52 -47.20 -4.27
CA LEU A 359 -10.52 -46.13 -4.23
C LEU A 359 -9.11 -46.61 -4.59
N ILE A 360 -8.71 -47.79 -4.07
CA ILE A 360 -7.41 -48.41 -4.40
C ILE A 360 -7.39 -48.85 -5.88
N LYS A 361 -8.49 -49.43 -6.38
CA LYS A 361 -8.62 -49.85 -7.78
C LYS A 361 -8.48 -48.67 -8.73
N ILE A 362 -9.20 -47.58 -8.48
CA ILE A 362 -9.15 -46.34 -9.26
C ILE A 362 -7.74 -45.74 -9.21
N THR A 363 -7.09 -45.69 -8.04
CA THR A 363 -5.76 -45.13 -7.86
C THR A 363 -4.68 -45.92 -8.62
N ASN A 364 -4.82 -47.23 -8.71
CA ASN A 364 -3.87 -48.09 -9.41
C ASN A 364 -4.20 -48.30 -10.90
N SER A 365 -5.22 -47.63 -11.40
CA SER A 365 -5.67 -47.73 -12.78
C SER A 365 -4.69 -47.11 -13.78
N ASN A 366 -4.57 -47.73 -14.95
CA ASN A 366 -3.89 -47.16 -16.10
C ASN A 366 -4.65 -45.98 -16.71
N ASP A 367 -5.97 -45.94 -16.53
CA ASP A 367 -6.89 -44.90 -17.00
C ASP A 367 -7.83 -44.45 -15.89
N ILE A 368 -7.28 -43.60 -15.00
CA ILE A 368 -8.00 -43.08 -13.83
C ILE A 368 -9.27 -42.30 -14.22
N HIS A 369 -9.26 -41.65 -15.40
CA HIS A 369 -10.42 -40.88 -15.86
C HIS A 369 -11.60 -41.83 -16.10
N ARG A 370 -11.35 -42.87 -16.85
CA ARG A 370 -12.38 -43.88 -17.20
C ARG A 370 -12.93 -44.55 -15.96
N ASP A 371 -12.05 -45.06 -15.10
CA ASP A 371 -12.47 -45.83 -13.93
C ASP A 371 -13.19 -44.97 -12.90
N LEU A 372 -12.80 -43.70 -12.76
CA LEU A 372 -13.52 -42.75 -11.92
C LEU A 372 -14.92 -42.42 -12.48
N ILE A 373 -15.03 -42.23 -13.81
CA ILE A 373 -16.31 -41.98 -14.49
C ILE A 373 -17.26 -43.19 -14.35
N GLU A 374 -16.76 -44.39 -14.43
CA GLU A 374 -17.56 -45.65 -14.29
C GLU A 374 -18.18 -45.78 -12.87
N HIS A 375 -17.53 -45.20 -11.84
CA HIS A 375 -18.03 -45.23 -10.46
C HIS A 375 -18.91 -44.03 -10.10
N LEU A 376 -18.94 -43.00 -10.95
CA LEU A 376 -19.75 -41.80 -10.74
C LEU A 376 -21.08 -41.94 -11.48
N GLU A 377 -22.03 -42.61 -10.87
CA GLU A 377 -23.38 -42.71 -11.45
C GLU A 377 -23.97 -41.29 -11.66
N ASP A 378 -24.28 -41.00 -12.93
CA ASP A 378 -25.18 -39.96 -13.42
C ASP A 378 -24.81 -38.46 -13.26
N SER A 379 -24.02 -37.91 -14.20
CA SER A 379 -24.30 -36.61 -14.87
C SER A 379 -23.23 -36.28 -15.92
N ASN A 380 -23.66 -35.90 -17.13
CA ASN A 380 -22.81 -35.45 -18.25
C ASN A 380 -21.87 -34.29 -17.86
N PHE A 381 -22.26 -33.47 -16.92
CA PHE A 381 -21.46 -32.33 -16.43
C PHE A 381 -20.18 -32.77 -15.67
N ARG A 382 -20.27 -33.87 -14.91
CA ARG A 382 -19.12 -34.38 -14.12
C ARG A 382 -18.10 -35.08 -15.02
N ILE A 383 -18.58 -35.78 -16.07
CA ILE A 383 -17.75 -36.43 -17.08
C ILE A 383 -16.88 -35.39 -17.79
N GLU A 384 -17.47 -34.25 -18.18
CA GLU A 384 -16.76 -33.17 -18.86
C GLU A 384 -15.68 -32.54 -17.99
N ILE A 385 -15.93 -32.35 -16.69
CA ILE A 385 -14.96 -31.83 -15.75
C ILE A 385 -13.80 -32.81 -15.52
N ILE A 386 -14.11 -34.05 -15.28
CA ILE A 386 -13.10 -35.09 -15.03
C ILE A 386 -12.20 -35.28 -16.25
N THR A 387 -12.75 -35.30 -17.47
CA THR A 387 -11.98 -35.47 -18.70
C THR A 387 -11.03 -34.31 -18.99
N LYS A 388 -11.30 -33.10 -18.46
CA LYS A 388 -10.43 -31.93 -18.59
C LYS A 388 -9.31 -31.89 -17.55
N LEU A 389 -9.37 -32.70 -16.49
CA LEU A 389 -8.35 -32.68 -15.44
C LEU A 389 -7.11 -33.47 -15.85
N ASP A 390 -5.96 -32.97 -15.39
CA ASP A 390 -4.70 -33.72 -15.50
C ASP A 390 -4.74 -35.01 -14.67
N LYS A 391 -4.23 -36.10 -15.27
CA LYS A 391 -4.19 -37.42 -14.65
C LYS A 391 -3.51 -37.45 -13.27
N HIS A 392 -2.43 -36.67 -13.10
CA HIS A 392 -1.71 -36.59 -11.83
C HIS A 392 -2.53 -35.87 -10.75
N ILE A 393 -3.34 -34.89 -11.16
CA ILE A 393 -4.25 -34.20 -10.26
C ILE A 393 -5.32 -35.15 -9.73
N LEU A 394 -6.00 -35.88 -10.62
CA LEU A 394 -7.00 -36.90 -10.23
C LEU A 394 -6.41 -37.92 -9.30
N HIS A 395 -5.24 -38.46 -9.65
CA HIS A 395 -4.54 -39.46 -8.84
C HIS A 395 -4.24 -38.93 -7.42
N SER A 396 -3.73 -37.72 -7.32
CA SER A 396 -3.46 -37.05 -6.03
C SER A 396 -4.74 -36.82 -5.20
N MET A 397 -5.86 -36.56 -5.88
CA MET A 397 -7.14 -36.38 -5.22
C MET A 397 -7.67 -37.66 -4.64
N VAL A 398 -7.84 -38.67 -5.46
CA VAL A 398 -8.38 -40.01 -5.03
C VAL A 398 -7.50 -40.59 -3.93
N LYS A 399 -6.18 -40.43 -4.01
CA LYS A 399 -5.23 -40.95 -3.03
C LYS A 399 -5.42 -40.38 -1.61
N ARG A 400 -5.95 -39.14 -1.47
CA ARG A 400 -6.23 -38.55 -0.15
C ARG A 400 -7.29 -39.36 0.62
N TYR A 401 -8.28 -39.90 -0.05
CA TYR A 401 -9.36 -40.64 0.58
C TYR A 401 -8.98 -42.10 0.96
N ILE A 402 -7.82 -42.58 0.53
CA ILE A 402 -7.29 -43.89 0.93
C ILE A 402 -6.69 -43.85 2.35
N HIS A 403 -6.27 -42.70 2.84
CA HIS A 403 -5.57 -42.56 4.11
C HIS A 403 -6.44 -41.99 5.26
N ASP A 404 -7.63 -41.48 4.98
CA ASP A 404 -8.51 -40.85 5.97
C ASP A 404 -9.66 -41.78 6.44
N ALA A 405 -9.55 -43.11 6.25
CA ALA A 405 -10.54 -44.14 6.65
C ALA A 405 -10.01 -45.10 7.72
#